data_17c19958dcf071e51de344d5cf07f157
#
_entry.id   17c19958dcf071e51de344d5cf07f157
#
_cell.length_a   1.000
_cell.length_b   1.000
_cell.length_c   1.000
_cell.angle_alpha   90.00
_cell.angle_beta   90.00
_cell.angle_gamma   90.00
#
_symmetry.space_group_name_H-M   'P 1'
#
loop_
_entity.id
_entity.type
_entity.pdbx_description
1 polymer ?
#
loop_
_entity_poly.entity_id
_entity_poly.type
_entity_poly.pdbx_seq_one_letter_code
_entity_poly.pdbx_strand_id
1 'polypeptide(L)'
;METEEKTENEVYKKMAALCSRAEQCSPDIRKKIIAAGLSNDEADDIIEKLIAEKFIDDQRYVRFYVSEKFRINKWGKVKMRYYLRMKGLDDALIQKGLDEMDEEKYRKVLIKTLKEKARSVKKKNKFEKMGQVIRFTQNRGFEPELIHRYL
;
A
#
# COMPACT_ATOMS: atom_id res chain seq x y z
N MET A 1 7.76 -35.37 13.48
CA MET A 1 8.85 -34.85 12.69
C MET A 1 8.56 -34.90 11.20
N GLU A 2 8.31 -36.03 10.62
CA GLU A 2 7.93 -36.12 9.20
C GLU A 2 6.64 -35.32 8.89
N THR A 3 5.68 -35.31 9.82
CA THR A 3 4.43 -34.56 9.68
C THR A 3 4.67 -33.06 9.71
N GLU A 4 5.59 -32.56 10.55
CA GLU A 4 5.95 -31.16 10.64
C GLU A 4 6.66 -30.67 9.39
N GLU A 5 7.66 -31.44 8.91
CA GLU A 5 8.38 -31.14 7.68
C GLU A 5 7.42 -31.09 6.47
N LYS A 6 6.48 -32.02 6.41
CA LYS A 6 5.48 -32.09 5.37
C LYS A 6 4.57 -30.89 5.41
N THR A 7 4.12 -30.49 6.61
CA THR A 7 3.28 -29.31 6.82
C THR A 7 3.99 -28.03 6.43
N GLU A 8 5.24 -27.87 6.84
CA GLU A 8 6.06 -26.71 6.50
C GLU A 8 6.23 -26.60 4.98
N ASN A 9 6.59 -27.73 4.33
CA ASN A 9 6.76 -27.76 2.89
C ASN A 9 5.45 -27.48 2.14
N GLU A 10 4.33 -28.00 2.63
CA GLU A 10 3.01 -27.73 2.06
C GLU A 10 2.64 -26.26 2.15
N VAL A 11 2.89 -25.63 3.31
CA VAL A 11 2.63 -24.21 3.51
C VAL A 11 3.54 -23.36 2.63
N TYR A 12 4.83 -23.72 2.53
CA TYR A 12 5.74 -23.05 1.63
C TYR A 12 5.22 -23.05 0.19
N LYS A 13 4.84 -24.20 -0.33
CA LYS A 13 4.31 -24.34 -1.69
C LYS A 13 3.06 -23.49 -1.91
N LYS A 14 2.18 -23.48 -0.91
CA LYS A 14 0.95 -22.69 -0.96
C LYS A 14 1.26 -21.19 -1.01
N MET A 15 2.19 -20.73 -0.19
CA MET A 15 2.60 -19.32 -0.17
C MET A 15 3.31 -18.92 -1.46
N ALA A 16 4.17 -19.78 -1.99
CA ALA A 16 4.83 -19.54 -3.29
C ALA A 16 3.79 -19.41 -4.41
N ALA A 17 2.76 -20.23 -4.40
CA ALA A 17 1.67 -20.15 -5.38
C ALA A 17 0.91 -18.83 -5.26
N LEU A 18 0.64 -18.36 -4.04
CA LEU A 18 0.00 -17.05 -3.83
C LEU A 18 0.85 -15.92 -4.39
N CYS A 19 2.16 -15.94 -4.10
CA CYS A 19 3.10 -14.93 -4.60
C CYS A 19 3.18 -14.92 -6.13
N SER A 20 3.02 -16.08 -6.76
CA SER A 20 3.03 -16.18 -8.22
C SER A 20 1.80 -15.55 -8.87
N ARG A 21 0.70 -15.49 -8.15
CA ARG A 21 -0.57 -14.93 -8.67
C ARG A 21 -0.68 -13.43 -8.47
N ALA A 22 -0.12 -12.91 -7.38
CA ALA A 22 -0.20 -11.49 -7.06
C ALA A 22 0.94 -11.11 -6.11
N GLU A 23 1.37 -9.85 -6.14
CA GLU A 23 2.37 -9.35 -5.22
C GLU A 23 1.91 -9.52 -3.77
N GLN A 24 2.80 -10.05 -2.93
CA GLN A 24 2.57 -10.27 -1.51
C GLN A 24 3.71 -9.64 -0.71
N CYS A 25 3.40 -9.08 0.44
CA CYS A 25 4.43 -8.59 1.35
C CYS A 25 4.71 -9.60 2.45
N SER A 26 5.91 -9.54 3.03
CA SER A 26 6.33 -10.49 4.06
C SER A 26 5.42 -10.48 5.29
N PRO A 27 4.94 -9.33 5.82
CA PRO A 27 4.03 -9.35 6.97
C PRO A 27 2.71 -10.07 6.69
N ASP A 28 2.13 -9.88 5.49
CA ASP A 28 0.88 -10.54 5.12
C ASP A 28 1.06 -12.06 5.00
N ILE A 29 2.17 -12.47 4.40
CA ILE A 29 2.50 -13.90 4.27
C ILE A 29 2.74 -14.52 5.66
N ARG A 30 3.44 -13.80 6.56
CA ARG A 30 3.65 -14.28 7.94
C ARG A 30 2.33 -14.58 8.63
N LYS A 31 1.36 -13.69 8.53
CA LYS A 31 0.03 -13.88 9.13
C LYS A 31 -0.64 -15.14 8.61
N LYS A 32 -0.52 -15.40 7.31
CA LYS A 32 -1.09 -16.60 6.69
C LYS A 32 -0.41 -17.88 7.17
N ILE A 33 0.92 -17.85 7.32
CA ILE A 33 1.70 -18.99 7.82
C ILE A 33 1.32 -19.30 9.27
N ILE A 34 1.24 -18.28 10.12
CA ILE A 34 0.85 -18.46 11.52
C ILE A 34 -0.60 -18.98 11.61
N ALA A 35 -1.50 -18.46 10.77
CA ALA A 35 -2.89 -18.92 10.72
C ALA A 35 -2.98 -20.39 10.27
N ALA A 36 -2.01 -20.88 9.52
CA ALA A 36 -1.94 -22.30 9.11
C ALA A 36 -1.42 -23.21 10.23
N GLY A 37 -1.05 -22.64 11.39
CA GLY A 37 -0.66 -23.40 12.57
C GLY A 37 0.84 -23.55 12.79
N LEU A 38 1.67 -22.88 11.98
CA LEU A 38 3.12 -22.96 12.15
C LEU A 38 3.62 -21.94 13.18
N SER A 39 4.80 -22.21 13.72
CA SER A 39 5.46 -21.34 14.69
C SER A 39 6.11 -20.13 14.01
N ASN A 40 6.51 -19.15 14.82
CA ASN A 40 7.26 -17.98 14.32
C ASN A 40 8.60 -18.40 13.68
N ASP A 41 9.29 -19.38 14.27
CA ASP A 41 10.56 -19.87 13.71
C ASP A 41 10.34 -20.55 12.35
N GLU A 42 9.29 -21.36 12.24
CA GLU A 42 8.93 -21.99 10.96
C GLU A 42 8.54 -20.93 9.91
N ALA A 43 7.81 -19.88 10.35
CA ALA A 43 7.46 -18.77 9.47
C ALA A 43 8.69 -18.02 8.98
N ASP A 44 9.67 -17.79 9.87
CA ASP A 44 10.94 -17.15 9.50
C ASP A 44 11.66 -17.95 8.40
N ASP A 45 11.72 -19.26 8.55
CA ASP A 45 12.38 -20.14 7.58
C ASP A 45 11.69 -20.10 6.21
N ILE A 46 10.36 -20.14 6.21
CA ILE A 46 9.58 -20.09 4.97
C ILE A 46 9.75 -18.74 4.28
N ILE A 47 9.67 -17.65 5.03
CA ILE A 47 9.80 -16.31 4.48
C ILE A 47 11.20 -16.09 3.90
N GLU A 48 12.26 -16.50 4.62
CA GLU A 48 13.64 -16.41 4.12
C GLU A 48 13.79 -17.12 2.78
N LYS A 49 13.20 -18.32 2.68
CA LYS A 49 13.24 -19.09 1.44
C LYS A 49 12.48 -18.40 0.31
N LEU A 50 11.31 -17.85 0.60
CA LEU A 50 10.52 -17.11 -0.39
C LEU A 50 11.25 -15.86 -0.87
N ILE A 51 11.95 -15.16 0.02
CA ILE A 51 12.78 -14.00 -0.34
C ILE A 51 13.97 -14.43 -1.20
N ALA A 52 14.68 -15.48 -0.80
CA ALA A 52 15.83 -16.00 -1.55
C ALA A 52 15.45 -16.42 -2.97
N GLU A 53 14.28 -16.97 -3.14
CA GLU A 53 13.76 -17.41 -4.45
C GLU A 53 12.98 -16.30 -5.19
N LYS A 54 12.97 -15.08 -4.64
CA LYS A 54 12.37 -13.88 -5.23
C LYS A 54 10.85 -13.92 -5.36
N PHE A 55 10.19 -14.79 -4.62
CA PHE A 55 8.73 -14.77 -4.51
C PHE A 55 8.25 -13.57 -3.69
N ILE A 56 9.00 -13.16 -2.68
CA ILE A 56 8.73 -12.00 -1.84
C ILE A 56 9.86 -10.99 -2.01
N ASP A 57 9.46 -9.73 -2.24
CA ASP A 57 10.34 -8.56 -2.25
C ASP A 57 9.51 -7.39 -1.76
N ASP A 58 9.68 -7.00 -0.50
CA ASP A 58 8.85 -5.96 0.12
C ASP A 58 9.02 -4.59 -0.56
N GLN A 59 10.20 -4.28 -1.10
CA GLN A 59 10.39 -3.04 -1.85
C GLN A 59 9.58 -3.07 -3.15
N ARG A 60 9.61 -4.18 -3.86
CA ARG A 60 8.79 -4.39 -5.06
C ARG A 60 7.31 -4.29 -4.74
N TYR A 61 6.89 -4.86 -3.60
CA TYR A 61 5.51 -4.78 -3.14
C TYR A 61 5.08 -3.32 -2.92
N VAL A 62 5.90 -2.53 -2.25
CA VAL A 62 5.62 -1.11 -1.99
C VAL A 62 5.46 -0.35 -3.30
N ARG A 63 6.37 -0.55 -4.25
CA ARG A 63 6.29 0.10 -5.58
C ARG A 63 4.98 -0.25 -6.29
N PHE A 64 4.65 -1.52 -6.28
CA PHE A 64 3.41 -2.00 -6.90
C PHE A 64 2.18 -1.38 -6.23
N TYR A 65 2.14 -1.40 -4.89
CA TYR A 65 1.04 -0.84 -4.11
C TYR A 65 0.84 0.65 -4.40
N VAL A 66 1.92 1.40 -4.34
CA VAL A 66 1.90 2.85 -4.59
C VAL A 66 1.40 3.14 -6.01
N SER A 67 1.94 2.43 -6.99
CA SER A 67 1.55 2.59 -8.39
C SER A 67 0.05 2.29 -8.61
N GLU A 68 -0.43 1.19 -8.07
CA GLU A 68 -1.82 0.76 -8.23
C GLU A 68 -2.81 1.70 -7.53
N LYS A 69 -2.52 2.07 -6.28
CA LYS A 69 -3.41 2.95 -5.51
C LYS A 69 -3.46 4.35 -6.10
N PHE A 70 -2.35 4.83 -6.61
CA PHE A 70 -2.33 6.13 -7.28
C PHE A 70 -3.09 6.08 -8.61
N ARG A 71 -2.79 5.08 -9.45
CA ARG A 71 -3.38 4.97 -10.79
C ARG A 71 -4.87 4.69 -10.74
N ILE A 72 -5.30 3.75 -9.91
CA ILE A 72 -6.70 3.29 -9.89
C ILE A 72 -7.55 4.12 -8.95
N ASN A 73 -7.08 4.32 -7.72
CA ASN A 73 -7.86 4.95 -6.65
C ASN A 73 -7.61 6.45 -6.52
N LYS A 74 -6.56 6.97 -7.15
CA LYS A 74 -6.14 8.37 -7.04
C LYS A 74 -5.83 8.75 -5.59
N TRP A 75 -5.20 7.84 -4.86
CA TRP A 75 -4.80 8.10 -3.48
C TRP A 75 -3.56 8.98 -3.43
N GLY A 76 -3.51 9.85 -2.42
CA GLY A 76 -2.32 10.63 -2.09
C GLY A 76 -1.37 9.84 -1.18
N LYS A 77 -0.19 10.39 -0.98
CA LYS A 77 0.92 9.73 -0.26
C LYS A 77 0.58 9.47 1.21
N VAL A 78 -0.17 10.35 1.87
CA VAL A 78 -0.54 10.20 3.28
C VAL A 78 -1.34 8.92 3.49
N LYS A 79 -2.32 8.66 2.63
CA LYS A 79 -3.18 7.48 2.72
C LYS A 79 -2.41 6.20 2.41
N MET A 80 -1.57 6.22 1.39
CA MET A 80 -0.75 5.06 1.04
C MET A 80 0.22 4.70 2.17
N ARG A 81 0.87 5.70 2.76
CA ARG A 81 1.77 5.51 3.90
C ARG A 81 1.04 4.87 5.08
N TYR A 82 -0.15 5.37 5.39
CA TYR A 82 -0.95 4.88 6.49
C TYR A 82 -1.24 3.38 6.36
N TYR A 83 -1.75 2.96 5.21
CA TYR A 83 -2.10 1.56 5.01
C TYR A 83 -0.89 0.64 4.90
N LEU A 84 0.21 1.11 4.32
CA LEU A 84 1.44 0.31 4.27
C LEU A 84 2.04 0.13 5.67
N ARG A 85 1.98 1.15 6.52
CA ARG A 85 2.39 1.03 7.93
C ARG A 85 1.50 0.04 8.69
N MET A 86 0.21 0.06 8.44
CA MET A 86 -0.73 -0.89 9.07
C MET A 86 -0.42 -2.33 8.68
N LYS A 87 0.09 -2.56 7.49
CA LYS A 87 0.53 -3.89 7.08
C LYS A 87 1.78 -4.37 7.82
N GLY A 88 2.52 -3.46 8.44
CA GLY A 88 3.74 -3.78 9.17
C GLY A 88 5.01 -3.62 8.35
N LEU A 89 4.95 -2.90 7.24
CA LEU A 89 6.11 -2.64 6.42
C LEU A 89 6.97 -1.53 7.02
N ASP A 90 8.28 -1.61 6.77
CA ASP A 90 9.26 -0.68 7.30
C ASP A 90 9.12 0.70 6.66
N ASP A 91 9.21 1.76 7.48
CA ASP A 91 9.10 3.14 7.01
C ASP A 91 10.11 3.49 5.92
N ALA A 92 11.32 2.94 6.00
CA ALA A 92 12.35 3.20 4.99
C ALA A 92 11.93 2.68 3.60
N LEU A 93 11.32 1.49 3.55
CA LEU A 93 10.81 0.93 2.30
C LEU A 93 9.63 1.75 1.75
N ILE A 94 8.73 2.15 2.64
CA ILE A 94 7.57 2.97 2.29
C ILE A 94 8.02 4.30 1.70
N GLN A 95 8.92 4.99 2.39
CA GLN A 95 9.41 6.30 1.96
C GLN A 95 10.09 6.21 0.59
N LYS A 96 10.92 5.18 0.40
CA LYS A 96 11.59 4.97 -0.88
C LYS A 96 10.59 4.81 -2.02
N GLY A 97 9.55 4.01 -1.81
CA GLY A 97 8.51 3.82 -2.82
C GLY A 97 7.73 5.09 -3.13
N LEU A 98 7.42 5.88 -2.11
CA LEU A 98 6.73 7.15 -2.28
C LEU A 98 7.62 8.18 -3.00
N ASP A 99 8.92 8.19 -2.69
CA ASP A 99 9.88 9.11 -3.33
C ASP A 99 10.09 8.80 -4.82
N GLU A 100 9.85 7.58 -5.25
CA GLU A 100 9.97 7.17 -6.65
C GLU A 100 8.77 7.60 -7.51
N MET A 101 7.72 8.13 -6.92
CA MET A 101 6.56 8.62 -7.67
C MET A 101 6.94 9.84 -8.51
N ASP A 102 6.35 9.92 -9.71
CA ASP A 102 6.50 11.09 -10.58
C ASP A 102 5.77 12.29 -9.97
N GLU A 103 6.52 13.27 -9.50
CA GLU A 103 5.99 14.44 -8.79
C GLU A 103 5.08 15.29 -9.70
N GLU A 104 5.38 15.37 -10.97
CA GLU A 104 4.58 16.12 -11.94
C GLU A 104 3.20 15.46 -12.11
N LYS A 105 3.18 14.15 -12.28
CA LYS A 105 1.93 13.40 -12.37
C LYS A 105 1.12 13.49 -11.07
N TYR A 106 1.81 13.43 -9.94
CA TYR A 106 1.18 13.54 -8.63
C TYR A 106 0.46 14.88 -8.49
N ARG A 107 1.17 15.96 -8.81
CA ARG A 107 0.60 17.30 -8.76
C ARG A 107 -0.61 17.44 -9.68
N LYS A 108 -0.52 16.93 -10.91
CA LYS A 108 -1.63 16.98 -11.88
C LYS A 108 -2.87 16.26 -11.36
N VAL A 109 -2.71 15.11 -10.74
CA VAL A 109 -3.83 14.36 -10.17
C VAL A 109 -4.44 15.11 -9.00
N LEU A 110 -3.63 15.71 -8.14
CA LEU A 110 -4.10 16.55 -7.04
C LEU A 110 -4.95 17.72 -7.56
N ILE A 111 -4.42 18.47 -8.52
CA ILE A 111 -5.12 19.62 -9.09
C ILE A 111 -6.42 19.19 -9.74
N LYS A 112 -6.40 18.10 -10.50
CA LYS A 112 -7.60 17.55 -11.14
C LYS A 112 -8.65 17.15 -10.11
N THR A 113 -8.22 16.52 -9.03
CA THR A 113 -9.12 16.11 -7.93
C THR A 113 -9.80 17.33 -7.31
N LEU A 114 -9.02 18.38 -7.04
CA LEU A 114 -9.55 19.63 -6.48
C LEU A 114 -10.60 20.26 -7.42
N LYS A 115 -10.26 20.37 -8.71
CA LYS A 115 -11.14 20.98 -9.71
C LYS A 115 -12.43 20.20 -9.90
N GLU A 116 -12.34 18.90 -10.04
CA GLU A 116 -13.52 18.05 -10.26
C GLU A 116 -14.46 18.08 -9.05
N LYS A 117 -13.88 18.01 -7.83
CA LYS A 117 -14.71 18.09 -6.63
C LYS A 117 -15.37 19.47 -6.49
N ALA A 118 -14.64 20.54 -6.77
CA ALA A 118 -15.18 21.89 -6.71
C ALA A 118 -16.38 22.06 -7.65
N ARG A 119 -16.32 21.47 -8.85
CA ARG A 119 -17.43 21.51 -9.79
C ARG A 119 -18.66 20.73 -9.32
N SER A 120 -18.43 19.64 -8.59
CA SER A 120 -19.51 18.75 -8.14
C SER A 120 -20.24 19.29 -6.90
N VAL A 121 -19.62 20.18 -6.13
CA VAL A 121 -20.19 20.73 -4.90
C VAL A 121 -21.15 21.85 -5.22
N LYS A 122 -22.43 21.69 -4.84
CA LYS A 122 -23.51 22.65 -5.13
C LYS A 122 -23.84 23.56 -3.95
N LYS A 123 -22.89 23.82 -3.08
CA LYS A 123 -23.08 24.74 -1.94
C LYS A 123 -22.96 26.19 -2.41
N LYS A 124 -23.84 27.07 -1.91
CA LYS A 124 -23.84 28.50 -2.24
C LYS A 124 -22.72 29.24 -1.49
N ASN A 125 -22.42 28.80 -0.25
CA ASN A 125 -21.41 29.43 0.59
C ASN A 125 -20.01 28.96 0.16
N LYS A 126 -19.14 29.90 -0.17
CA LYS A 126 -17.75 29.65 -0.58
C LYS A 126 -16.96 28.88 0.48
N PHE A 127 -17.14 29.19 1.77
CA PHE A 127 -16.44 28.54 2.86
C PHE A 127 -16.87 27.09 3.00
N GLU A 128 -18.16 26.81 2.91
CA GLU A 128 -18.69 25.44 2.96
C GLU A 128 -18.20 24.61 1.78
N LYS A 129 -18.22 25.20 0.59
CA LYS A 129 -17.74 24.56 -0.63
C LYS A 129 -16.25 24.21 -0.50
N MET A 130 -15.44 25.18 -0.09
CA MET A 130 -14.01 25.01 0.11
C MET A 130 -13.72 23.93 1.15
N GLY A 131 -14.47 23.95 2.27
CA GLY A 131 -14.35 22.94 3.33
C GLY A 131 -14.63 21.53 2.81
N GLN A 132 -15.65 21.35 1.98
CA GLN A 132 -15.94 20.05 1.39
C GLN A 132 -14.87 19.58 0.42
N VAL A 133 -14.35 20.48 -0.41
CA VAL A 133 -13.27 20.17 -1.36
C VAL A 133 -12.01 19.73 -0.59
N ILE A 134 -11.64 20.46 0.46
CA ILE A 134 -10.48 20.16 1.28
C ILE A 134 -10.66 18.78 1.94
N ARG A 135 -11.77 18.53 2.60
CA ARG A 135 -12.03 17.26 3.29
C ARG A 135 -12.00 16.08 2.31
N PHE A 136 -12.62 16.21 1.16
CA PHE A 136 -12.62 15.18 0.14
C PHE A 136 -11.20 14.84 -0.31
N THR A 137 -10.40 15.87 -0.57
CA THR A 137 -9.03 15.71 -1.08
C THR A 137 -8.10 15.16 0.00
N GLN A 138 -8.27 15.61 1.25
CA GLN A 138 -7.55 15.03 2.38
C GLN A 138 -7.92 13.56 2.59
N ASN A 139 -9.18 13.20 2.43
CA ASN A 139 -9.64 11.80 2.57
C ASN A 139 -9.08 10.91 1.46
N ARG A 140 -8.74 11.48 0.31
CA ARG A 140 -8.00 10.77 -0.75
C ARG A 140 -6.53 10.58 -0.38
N GLY A 141 -6.04 11.28 0.65
CA GLY A 141 -4.70 11.10 1.18
C GLY A 141 -3.67 12.11 0.72
N PHE A 142 -4.09 13.20 0.10
CA PHE A 142 -3.15 14.25 -0.30
C PHE A 142 -2.73 15.10 0.89
N GLU A 143 -1.50 15.60 0.86
CA GLU A 143 -0.91 16.39 1.94
C GLU A 143 -1.64 17.73 2.09
N PRO A 144 -2.00 18.13 3.31
CA PRO A 144 -2.69 19.41 3.54
C PRO A 144 -1.96 20.62 2.97
N GLU A 145 -0.64 20.65 3.07
CA GLU A 145 0.19 21.76 2.56
C GLU A 145 0.03 21.93 1.05
N LEU A 146 -0.01 20.80 0.32
CA LEU A 146 -0.19 20.81 -1.13
C LEU A 146 -1.62 21.21 -1.51
N ILE A 147 -2.60 20.72 -0.76
CA ILE A 147 -4.00 21.09 -1.00
C ILE A 147 -4.17 22.61 -0.91
N HIS A 148 -3.65 23.21 0.16
CA HIS A 148 -3.73 24.67 0.35
C HIS A 148 -2.96 25.44 -0.71
N ARG A 149 -1.85 24.90 -1.19
CA ARG A 149 -1.04 25.54 -2.23
C ARG A 149 -1.79 25.67 -3.57
N TYR A 150 -2.59 24.67 -3.91
CA TYR A 150 -3.25 24.59 -5.22
C TYR A 150 -4.75 24.87 -5.20
N LEU A 151 -5.26 25.32 -4.07
CA LEU A 151 -6.66 25.74 -3.96
C LEU A 151 -6.96 27.00 -4.75
#